data_fd06aa7043563842c108b0b4ba5197a1
#
_entry.id   fd06aa7043563842c108b0b4ba5197a1
#
_cell.length_a   1.000
_cell.length_b   1.000
_cell.length_c   1.000
_cell.angle_alpha   90.00
_cell.angle_beta   90.00
_cell.angle_gamma   90.00
#
_symmetry.space_group_name_H-M   'P 1'
#
loop_
_entity.id
_entity.type
_entity.pdbx_description
1 polymer ?
#
loop_
_entity_poly.entity_id
_entity_poly.type
_entity_poly.pdbx_seq_one_letter_code
_entity_poly.pdbx_strand_id
1 'polypeptide(L)'
;MCGIFVAIESAKSSQFLIDEFMKIKHRGPDSSDFKVIKENTYFGFHRLAINGLTPMGNQPMYKNGVWLVANAEIFNYLELANKYSIKLETGSDCEILIDLYQKVGEEKMLEEIDGEFAFVLYDETKDLFIAARDHLGVRGMYIGQDDAEVYFASESKAIAFTKHLDQFPPGHYWNSKIDKIAPYFIHEYSTSALTEDEYCQKINELLTYSVEKRMMSERPLGSLLSGGLDSSLVAGILARKLKEKGKQLETFSIGLEGSPDITAAQKVADHIGSKHHSITCTEQDFLDELEHTVYMLGSYDVTTIRASVGHQLVAKYVKDHSDVKVLFSGETADEFGSYLYFQNAPDSESFQQESIRLLKDIQFFDMKRGDRSISNAGLEARVPFADKAFVRFFMSIPPELRMFSDEKIEKYLIRKAFEGEDLIPSEVLWRRKNGFSDSVSSKKKSWSEVIKDHVETLVSDEEFEAKKFDFTPEPPSKEAYFYLKTFEKTYGSHFQLTPYQWLPKWCGDVKDPSARVLEIYQAD
;
A
#
# COMPACT_ATOMS: atom_id res chain seq x y z
N MET A 1 -10.38 2.66 4.10
CA MET A 1 -9.88 3.57 3.02
C MET A 1 -11.04 3.99 2.16
N CYS A 2 -11.18 5.30 1.93
CA CYS A 2 -12.28 5.84 1.13
C CYS A 2 -12.11 5.56 -0.38
N GLY A 3 -13.20 5.72 -1.14
CA GLY A 3 -13.19 5.67 -2.60
C GLY A 3 -13.51 7.04 -3.18
N ILE A 4 -12.60 7.61 -4.00
CA ILE A 4 -12.84 8.83 -4.75
C ILE A 4 -13.07 8.51 -6.23
N PHE A 5 -13.95 9.30 -6.86
CA PHE A 5 -14.22 9.29 -8.28
C PHE A 5 -14.43 10.72 -8.74
N VAL A 6 -13.77 11.12 -9.81
CA VAL A 6 -13.92 12.44 -10.40
C VAL A 6 -14.02 12.30 -11.92
N ALA A 7 -14.96 13.01 -12.52
CA ALA A 7 -15.08 13.16 -13.96
C ALA A 7 -15.15 14.66 -14.29
N ILE A 8 -14.23 15.13 -15.13
CA ILE A 8 -14.10 16.54 -15.54
C ILE A 8 -14.44 16.65 -17.02
N GLU A 9 -15.39 17.53 -17.35
CA GLU A 9 -15.86 17.81 -18.72
C GLU A 9 -16.32 16.56 -19.48
N SER A 10 -16.90 15.58 -18.76
CA SER A 10 -17.29 14.29 -19.30
C SER A 10 -18.56 14.38 -20.17
N ALA A 11 -18.50 13.84 -21.38
CA ALA A 11 -19.66 13.65 -22.26
C ALA A 11 -20.50 12.40 -21.91
N LYS A 12 -20.06 11.58 -20.95
CA LYS A 12 -20.78 10.39 -20.51
C LYS A 12 -22.03 10.78 -19.71
N SER A 13 -23.08 9.97 -19.79
CA SER A 13 -24.28 10.21 -18.99
C SER A 13 -23.98 10.05 -17.49
N SER A 14 -24.70 10.81 -16.65
CA SER A 14 -24.57 10.70 -15.18
C SER A 14 -24.81 9.27 -14.69
N GLN A 15 -25.75 8.52 -15.29
CA GLN A 15 -26.03 7.14 -14.91
C GLN A 15 -24.84 6.23 -15.19
N PHE A 16 -24.20 6.36 -16.36
CA PHE A 16 -22.98 5.62 -16.69
C PHE A 16 -21.88 5.89 -15.65
N LEU A 17 -21.63 7.17 -15.34
CA LEU A 17 -20.60 7.55 -14.36
C LEU A 17 -20.92 7.04 -12.95
N ILE A 18 -22.21 7.01 -12.55
CA ILE A 18 -22.63 6.42 -11.27
C ILE A 18 -22.36 4.90 -11.26
N ASP A 19 -22.67 4.18 -12.35
CA ASP A 19 -22.41 2.74 -12.42
C ASP A 19 -20.91 2.43 -12.32
N GLU A 20 -20.07 3.22 -12.95
CA GLU A 20 -18.60 3.11 -12.86
C GLU A 20 -18.11 3.44 -11.44
N PHE A 21 -18.59 4.52 -10.82
CA PHE A 21 -18.30 4.90 -9.45
C PHE A 21 -18.66 3.78 -8.44
N MET A 22 -19.80 3.13 -8.65
CA MET A 22 -20.26 2.05 -7.76
C MET A 22 -19.35 0.81 -7.74
N LYS A 23 -18.48 0.62 -8.74
CA LYS A 23 -17.50 -0.47 -8.75
C LYS A 23 -16.49 -0.41 -7.59
N ILE A 24 -16.33 0.77 -6.97
CA ILE A 24 -15.39 0.96 -5.84
C ILE A 24 -16.10 1.22 -4.50
N LYS A 25 -17.39 0.91 -4.39
CA LYS A 25 -18.18 1.10 -3.16
C LYS A 25 -17.64 0.33 -1.95
N HIS A 26 -17.01 -0.82 -2.17
CA HIS A 26 -16.42 -1.64 -1.12
C HIS A 26 -15.37 -0.91 -0.28
N ARG A 27 -14.69 0.12 -0.84
CA ARG A 27 -13.71 0.94 -0.12
C ARG A 27 -14.32 1.77 1.01
N GLY A 28 -15.54 2.25 0.81
CA GLY A 28 -16.22 3.11 1.78
C GLY A 28 -17.68 2.71 1.97
N PRO A 29 -17.95 1.68 2.77
CA PRO A 29 -19.30 1.13 2.93
C PRO A 29 -20.23 2.00 3.78
N ASP A 30 -19.72 2.98 4.54
CA ASP A 30 -20.51 3.73 5.53
C ASP A 30 -21.44 4.74 4.87
N SER A 31 -21.01 5.43 3.82
CA SER A 31 -21.87 6.33 3.02
C SER A 31 -21.34 6.53 1.61
N SER A 32 -22.21 6.95 0.70
CA SER A 32 -21.85 7.28 -0.69
C SER A 32 -22.54 8.57 -1.09
N ASP A 33 -21.80 9.46 -1.75
CA ASP A 33 -22.35 10.69 -2.32
C ASP A 33 -21.75 10.92 -3.71
N PHE A 34 -22.59 11.43 -4.64
CA PHE A 34 -22.20 11.73 -6.02
C PHE A 34 -22.83 13.06 -6.43
N LYS A 35 -22.00 14.07 -6.66
CA LYS A 35 -22.45 15.45 -6.89
C LYS A 35 -22.01 15.98 -8.25
N VAL A 36 -22.92 16.73 -8.88
CA VAL A 36 -22.60 17.61 -9.99
C VAL A 36 -21.96 18.87 -9.41
N ILE A 37 -20.72 19.15 -9.76
CA ILE A 37 -19.95 20.29 -9.24
C ILE A 37 -20.10 21.50 -10.16
N LYS A 38 -20.00 21.26 -11.46
CA LYS A 38 -20.37 22.19 -12.54
C LYS A 38 -20.88 21.39 -13.74
N GLU A 39 -21.27 22.02 -14.82
CA GLU A 39 -21.72 21.33 -16.03
C GLU A 39 -20.69 20.25 -16.45
N ASN A 40 -21.17 19.03 -16.72
CA ASN A 40 -20.37 17.88 -17.13
C ASN A 40 -19.21 17.50 -16.18
N THR A 41 -19.27 17.95 -14.92
CA THR A 41 -18.20 17.67 -13.93
C THR A 41 -18.80 17.11 -12.64
N TYR A 42 -18.27 15.96 -12.20
CA TYR A 42 -18.85 15.16 -11.15
C TYR A 42 -17.78 14.73 -10.12
N PHE A 43 -18.13 14.83 -8.84
CA PHE A 43 -17.34 14.30 -7.73
C PHE A 43 -18.14 13.21 -7.03
N GLY A 44 -17.54 12.02 -6.91
CA GLY A 44 -18.06 10.86 -6.19
C GLY A 44 -17.19 10.49 -5.00
N PHE A 45 -17.83 10.11 -3.90
CA PHE A 45 -17.15 9.72 -2.68
C PHE A 45 -17.84 8.55 -1.98
N HIS A 46 -17.08 7.49 -1.72
CA HIS A 46 -17.47 6.40 -0.83
C HIS A 46 -16.70 6.53 0.47
N ARG A 47 -17.38 6.65 1.58
CA ARG A 47 -16.79 6.91 2.90
C ARG A 47 -16.57 5.64 3.70
N LEU A 48 -15.35 5.46 4.20
CA LEU A 48 -15.04 4.71 5.41
C LEU A 48 -14.71 5.73 6.51
N ALA A 49 -15.60 5.88 7.48
CA ALA A 49 -15.46 6.88 8.53
C ALA A 49 -14.48 6.39 9.59
N ILE A 50 -13.27 6.96 9.60
CA ILE A 50 -12.20 6.68 10.59
C ILE A 50 -12.10 7.82 11.61
N ASN A 51 -12.05 9.07 11.12
CA ASN A 51 -12.05 10.30 11.91
C ASN A 51 -13.26 11.16 11.57
N GLY A 52 -13.75 11.96 12.54
CA GLY A 52 -14.91 12.82 12.35
C GLY A 52 -16.16 12.01 12.00
N LEU A 53 -16.57 11.06 12.83
CA LEU A 53 -17.62 10.06 12.54
C LEU A 53 -19.00 10.63 12.21
N THR A 54 -19.20 11.94 12.42
CA THR A 54 -20.47 12.61 12.10
C THR A 54 -20.64 12.86 10.60
N PRO A 55 -21.87 13.14 10.11
CA PRO A 55 -22.10 13.51 8.71
C PRO A 55 -21.32 14.76 8.25
N MET A 56 -20.86 15.62 9.17
CA MET A 56 -20.05 16.79 8.80
C MET A 56 -18.72 16.43 8.14
N GLY A 57 -18.17 15.24 8.42
CA GLY A 57 -16.98 14.71 7.74
C GLY A 57 -17.26 14.06 6.39
N ASN A 58 -18.51 14.10 5.87
CA ASN A 58 -18.83 13.56 4.55
C ASN A 58 -18.22 14.40 3.42
N GLN A 59 -17.96 13.72 2.31
CA GLN A 59 -17.44 14.32 1.08
C GLN A 59 -18.36 13.93 -0.09
N PRO A 60 -18.37 14.69 -1.20
CA PRO A 60 -17.53 15.87 -1.52
C PRO A 60 -17.75 17.02 -0.54
N MET A 61 -16.65 17.50 0.02
CA MET A 61 -16.63 18.61 0.99
C MET A 61 -16.62 19.93 0.23
N TYR A 62 -17.37 20.93 0.72
CA TYR A 62 -17.40 22.26 0.15
C TYR A 62 -17.20 23.33 1.22
N LYS A 63 -16.24 24.21 1.00
CA LYS A 63 -15.96 25.33 1.89
C LYS A 63 -15.38 26.51 1.12
N ASN A 64 -16.01 27.69 1.26
CA ASN A 64 -15.53 28.96 0.69
C ASN A 64 -15.18 28.92 -0.82
N GLY A 65 -15.99 28.27 -1.63
CA GLY A 65 -15.78 28.17 -3.10
C GLY A 65 -14.80 27.07 -3.51
N VAL A 66 -14.44 26.16 -2.58
CA VAL A 66 -13.54 25.04 -2.87
C VAL A 66 -14.22 23.71 -2.58
N TRP A 67 -14.21 22.82 -3.57
CA TRP A 67 -14.67 21.43 -3.47
C TRP A 67 -13.48 20.49 -3.26
N LEU A 68 -13.68 19.43 -2.48
CA LEU A 68 -12.68 18.42 -2.20
C LEU A 68 -13.28 17.02 -2.15
N VAL A 69 -12.59 16.06 -2.79
CA VAL A 69 -12.69 14.64 -2.49
C VAL A 69 -11.29 14.09 -2.17
N ALA A 70 -11.17 13.41 -1.04
CA ALA A 70 -9.89 12.92 -0.54
C ALA A 70 -10.02 11.53 0.09
N ASN A 71 -9.22 10.60 -0.35
CA ASN A 71 -8.88 9.38 0.38
C ASN A 71 -7.57 9.65 1.10
N ALA A 72 -7.64 10.14 2.34
CA ALA A 72 -6.48 10.67 3.03
C ALA A 72 -6.54 10.47 4.55
N GLU A 73 -5.36 10.43 5.16
CA GLU A 73 -5.10 10.62 6.58
C GLU A 73 -3.96 11.64 6.70
N ILE A 74 -4.27 12.84 7.17
CA ILE A 74 -3.31 13.95 7.33
C ILE A 74 -2.89 14.00 8.80
N PHE A 75 -1.76 13.39 9.11
CA PHE A 75 -1.33 13.15 10.50
C PHE A 75 -1.03 14.44 11.27
N ASN A 76 -0.53 15.47 10.60
CA ASN A 76 -0.17 16.75 11.21
C ASN A 76 -1.26 17.84 11.08
N TYR A 77 -2.52 17.47 10.81
CA TYR A 77 -3.60 18.44 10.57
C TYR A 77 -3.84 19.42 11.72
N LEU A 78 -3.72 18.96 12.97
CA LEU A 78 -3.87 19.83 14.14
C LEU A 78 -2.70 20.82 14.30
N GLU A 79 -1.48 20.38 14.00
CA GLU A 79 -0.28 21.24 14.01
C GLU A 79 -0.40 22.33 12.95
N LEU A 80 -0.84 21.96 11.74
CA LEU A 80 -1.09 22.89 10.65
C LEU A 80 -2.22 23.87 10.98
N ALA A 81 -3.31 23.38 11.56
CA ALA A 81 -4.41 24.22 12.01
C ALA A 81 -3.94 25.29 13.03
N ASN A 82 -3.14 24.89 14.00
CA ASN A 82 -2.55 25.82 14.97
C ASN A 82 -1.59 26.81 14.30
N LYS A 83 -0.66 26.32 13.46
CA LYS A 83 0.35 27.14 12.77
C LYS A 83 -0.28 28.24 11.93
N TYR A 84 -1.35 27.93 11.23
CA TYR A 84 -2.02 28.82 10.29
C TYR A 84 -3.28 29.49 10.87
N SER A 85 -3.58 29.30 12.16
CA SER A 85 -4.79 29.80 12.81
C SER A 85 -6.06 29.44 12.04
N ILE A 86 -6.17 28.14 11.67
CA ILE A 86 -7.30 27.55 10.97
C ILE A 86 -8.27 26.98 12.00
N LYS A 87 -9.56 27.30 11.87
CA LYS A 87 -10.61 26.71 12.68
C LYS A 87 -11.23 25.52 11.93
N LEU A 88 -10.98 24.31 12.42
CA LEU A 88 -11.60 23.09 11.90
C LEU A 88 -13.01 22.92 12.49
N GLU A 89 -13.96 22.46 11.69
CA GLU A 89 -15.38 22.39 12.05
C GLU A 89 -15.97 20.99 11.92
N THR A 90 -15.40 20.13 11.05
CA THR A 90 -15.99 18.83 10.71
C THR A 90 -15.50 17.68 11.57
N GLY A 91 -14.38 17.83 12.26
CA GLY A 91 -13.67 16.75 12.96
C GLY A 91 -12.90 15.82 12.00
N SER A 92 -13.01 16.03 10.69
CA SER A 92 -12.20 15.30 9.68
C SER A 92 -10.86 16.00 9.49
N ASP A 93 -9.79 15.22 9.50
CA ASP A 93 -8.44 15.69 9.17
C ASP A 93 -8.33 16.19 7.71
N CYS A 94 -9.16 15.68 6.79
CA CYS A 94 -9.18 16.10 5.39
C CYS A 94 -9.61 17.58 5.21
N GLU A 95 -10.36 18.16 6.15
CA GLU A 95 -10.79 19.57 6.07
C GLU A 95 -9.63 20.52 5.95
N ILE A 96 -8.48 20.21 6.59
CA ILE A 96 -7.28 21.04 6.56
C ILE A 96 -6.80 21.33 5.13
N LEU A 97 -7.04 20.42 4.18
CA LEU A 97 -6.59 20.56 2.79
C LEU A 97 -7.22 21.78 2.12
N ILE A 98 -8.51 22.06 2.36
CA ILE A 98 -9.20 23.23 1.80
C ILE A 98 -8.63 24.52 2.39
N ASP A 99 -8.61 24.61 3.71
CA ASP A 99 -8.19 25.83 4.41
C ASP A 99 -6.72 26.15 4.17
N LEU A 100 -5.86 25.13 4.17
CA LEU A 100 -4.42 25.30 3.93
C LEU A 100 -4.15 25.72 2.49
N TYR A 101 -4.82 25.09 1.49
CA TYR A 101 -4.74 25.52 0.11
C TYR A 101 -5.10 27.00 -0.06
N GLN A 102 -6.21 27.44 0.55
CA GLN A 102 -6.65 28.83 0.46
C GLN A 102 -5.65 29.82 1.11
N LYS A 103 -4.94 29.39 2.14
CA LYS A 103 -3.96 30.25 2.85
C LYS A 103 -2.60 30.34 2.16
N VAL A 104 -2.10 29.22 1.62
CA VAL A 104 -0.69 29.14 1.19
C VAL A 104 -0.51 28.65 -0.25
N GLY A 105 -1.57 28.25 -0.94
CA GLY A 105 -1.52 27.67 -2.28
C GLY A 105 -1.13 26.20 -2.29
N GLU A 106 -1.21 25.58 -3.48
CA GLU A 106 -1.04 24.13 -3.64
C GLU A 106 0.39 23.65 -3.33
N GLU A 107 1.41 24.36 -3.83
CA GLU A 107 2.80 23.92 -3.67
C GLU A 107 3.21 23.90 -2.19
N LYS A 108 2.93 25.00 -1.47
CA LYS A 108 3.26 25.11 -0.06
C LYS A 108 2.44 24.16 0.80
N MET A 109 1.16 23.95 0.47
CA MET A 109 0.33 22.94 1.12
C MET A 109 0.97 21.55 1.00
N LEU A 110 1.38 21.13 -0.22
CA LEU A 110 1.97 19.82 -0.48
C LEU A 110 3.33 19.60 0.20
N GLU A 111 4.12 20.66 0.38
CA GLU A 111 5.36 20.60 1.16
C GLU A 111 5.10 20.30 2.64
N GLU A 112 4.07 20.93 3.22
CA GLU A 112 3.82 20.94 4.66
C GLU A 112 2.99 19.78 5.17
N ILE A 113 2.10 19.21 4.34
CA ILE A 113 1.29 18.08 4.77
C ILE A 113 2.15 16.84 5.01
N ASP A 114 1.88 16.18 6.13
CA ASP A 114 2.42 14.86 6.48
C ASP A 114 1.26 13.87 6.58
N GLY A 115 1.18 12.97 5.61
CA GLY A 115 0.04 12.08 5.49
C GLY A 115 0.18 11.03 4.40
N GLU A 116 -0.81 10.16 4.35
CA GLU A 116 -1.07 9.19 3.29
C GLU A 116 -2.31 9.67 2.54
N PHE A 117 -2.16 10.09 1.29
CA PHE A 117 -3.27 10.78 0.62
C PHE A 117 -3.32 10.61 -0.90
N ALA A 118 -4.54 10.66 -1.40
CA ALA A 118 -4.89 10.91 -2.79
C ALA A 118 -6.14 11.80 -2.80
N PHE A 119 -6.08 12.97 -3.43
CA PHE A 119 -7.21 13.90 -3.45
C PHE A 119 -7.36 14.63 -4.79
N VAL A 120 -8.56 15.13 -5.03
CA VAL A 120 -8.86 16.11 -6.08
C VAL A 120 -9.61 17.28 -5.44
N LEU A 121 -9.12 18.48 -5.71
CA LEU A 121 -9.65 19.76 -5.26
C LEU A 121 -10.08 20.59 -6.48
N TYR A 122 -11.20 21.30 -6.37
CA TYR A 122 -11.65 22.26 -7.36
C TYR A 122 -11.94 23.62 -6.72
N ASP A 123 -11.24 24.65 -7.16
CA ASP A 123 -11.43 26.06 -6.77
C ASP A 123 -12.31 26.73 -7.82
N GLU A 124 -13.59 27.01 -7.47
CA GLU A 124 -14.57 27.66 -8.34
C GLU A 124 -14.14 29.07 -8.76
N THR A 125 -13.44 29.79 -7.86
CA THR A 125 -13.07 31.19 -8.11
C THR A 125 -11.97 31.33 -9.15
N LYS A 126 -11.11 30.31 -9.25
CA LYS A 126 -10.02 30.23 -10.21
C LYS A 126 -10.34 29.33 -11.40
N ASP A 127 -11.47 28.60 -11.35
CA ASP A 127 -11.79 27.49 -12.25
C ASP A 127 -10.58 26.55 -12.40
N LEU A 128 -10.06 26.07 -11.26
CA LEU A 128 -8.82 25.33 -11.15
C LEU A 128 -9.03 23.99 -10.46
N PHE A 129 -8.63 22.89 -11.13
CA PHE A 129 -8.53 21.58 -10.51
C PHE A 129 -7.08 21.29 -10.11
N ILE A 130 -6.93 20.67 -8.95
CA ILE A 130 -5.65 20.15 -8.43
C ILE A 130 -5.88 18.72 -7.99
N ALA A 131 -5.10 17.79 -8.52
CA ALA A 131 -5.05 16.40 -8.05
C ALA A 131 -3.64 16.13 -7.49
N ALA A 132 -3.55 15.43 -6.35
CA ALA A 132 -2.25 15.10 -5.76
C ALA A 132 -2.27 13.76 -5.06
N ARG A 133 -1.10 13.11 -4.99
CA ARG A 133 -0.90 11.81 -4.37
C ARG A 133 0.35 11.80 -3.51
N ASP A 134 0.31 11.08 -2.36
CA ASP A 134 1.42 10.99 -1.42
C ASP A 134 2.72 10.45 -2.04
N HIS A 135 3.82 10.62 -1.31
CA HIS A 135 5.20 10.46 -1.81
C HIS A 135 5.59 9.02 -2.21
N LEU A 136 4.90 7.99 -1.71
CA LEU A 136 5.10 6.58 -2.10
C LEU A 136 3.87 5.97 -2.79
N GLY A 137 2.77 6.73 -2.88
CA GLY A 137 1.52 6.24 -3.42
C GLY A 137 0.83 5.21 -2.52
N VAL A 138 0.92 5.41 -1.20
CA VAL A 138 0.24 4.58 -0.19
C VAL A 138 -1.26 4.56 -0.47
N ARG A 139 -1.84 5.74 -0.79
CA ARG A 139 -3.22 5.80 -1.27
C ARG A 139 -3.26 5.68 -2.79
N GLY A 140 -4.14 4.79 -3.26
CA GLY A 140 -4.29 4.57 -4.69
C GLY A 140 -4.99 5.72 -5.39
N MET A 141 -4.46 6.14 -6.54
CA MET A 141 -5.10 7.04 -7.49
C MET A 141 -4.68 6.72 -8.92
N TYR A 142 -5.65 6.77 -9.83
CA TYR A 142 -5.48 6.59 -11.27
C TYR A 142 -6.01 7.81 -11.99
N ILE A 143 -5.43 8.08 -13.16
CA ILE A 143 -5.86 9.11 -14.09
C ILE A 143 -6.27 8.46 -15.41
N GLY A 144 -7.46 8.81 -15.89
CA GLY A 144 -7.96 8.42 -17.20
C GLY A 144 -8.15 9.66 -18.07
N GLN A 145 -7.90 9.54 -19.38
CA GLN A 145 -8.04 10.65 -20.32
C GLN A 145 -8.68 10.19 -21.62
N ASP A 146 -9.69 10.98 -22.09
CA ASP A 146 -10.34 10.84 -23.38
C ASP A 146 -10.48 12.24 -24.00
N ASP A 147 -9.67 12.55 -25.03
CA ASP A 147 -9.68 13.87 -25.67
C ASP A 147 -9.53 15.02 -24.64
N ALA A 148 -10.61 15.76 -24.34
CA ALA A 148 -10.62 16.82 -23.32
C ALA A 148 -11.15 16.37 -21.96
N GLU A 149 -11.63 15.13 -21.84
CA GLU A 149 -12.19 14.58 -20.61
C GLU A 149 -11.09 14.04 -19.70
N VAL A 150 -11.11 14.37 -18.41
CA VAL A 150 -10.15 13.86 -17.42
C VAL A 150 -10.89 13.18 -16.28
N TYR A 151 -10.40 12.00 -15.89
CA TYR A 151 -11.00 11.20 -14.85
C TYR A 151 -9.96 10.84 -13.78
N PHE A 152 -10.38 10.85 -12.51
CA PHE A 152 -9.59 10.33 -11.39
C PHE A 152 -10.41 9.32 -10.60
N ALA A 153 -9.77 8.23 -10.18
CA ALA A 153 -10.40 7.26 -9.31
C ALA A 153 -9.38 6.59 -8.37
N SER A 154 -9.84 6.14 -7.21
CA SER A 154 -9.03 5.36 -6.28
C SER A 154 -8.59 4.02 -6.87
N GLU A 155 -9.38 3.45 -7.78
CA GLU A 155 -9.07 2.17 -8.45
C GLU A 155 -9.35 2.23 -9.94
N SER A 156 -8.45 1.64 -10.73
CA SER A 156 -8.48 1.66 -12.18
C SER A 156 -9.77 1.11 -12.80
N LYS A 157 -10.42 0.12 -12.16
CA LYS A 157 -11.67 -0.48 -12.67
C LYS A 157 -12.84 0.49 -12.79
N ALA A 158 -12.83 1.60 -12.02
CA ALA A 158 -13.86 2.62 -12.10
C ALA A 158 -13.69 3.58 -13.31
N ILE A 159 -12.53 3.57 -13.95
CA ILE A 159 -12.21 4.39 -15.12
C ILE A 159 -11.55 3.59 -16.25
N ALA A 160 -11.71 2.26 -16.24
CA ALA A 160 -11.15 1.37 -17.26
C ALA A 160 -11.77 1.55 -18.66
N PHE A 161 -12.86 2.33 -18.76
CA PHE A 161 -13.49 2.68 -20.02
C PHE A 161 -12.75 3.78 -20.81
N THR A 162 -11.76 4.45 -20.21
CA THR A 162 -10.99 5.53 -20.84
C THR A 162 -9.95 4.97 -21.82
N LYS A 163 -9.63 5.74 -22.86
CA LYS A 163 -8.63 5.35 -23.88
C LYS A 163 -7.22 5.31 -23.31
N HIS A 164 -6.89 6.29 -22.47
CA HIS A 164 -5.61 6.39 -21.77
C HIS A 164 -5.87 6.27 -20.27
N LEU A 165 -5.27 5.27 -19.65
CA LEU A 165 -5.43 4.97 -18.24
C LEU A 165 -4.07 4.69 -17.63
N ASP A 166 -3.66 5.51 -16.67
CA ASP A 166 -2.38 5.38 -15.99
C ASP A 166 -2.56 5.47 -14.47
N GLN A 167 -1.62 4.93 -13.74
CA GLN A 167 -1.50 5.17 -12.31
C GLN A 167 -0.95 6.57 -12.09
N PHE A 168 -1.66 7.40 -11.30
CA PHE A 168 -1.17 8.75 -10.99
C PHE A 168 0.14 8.67 -10.18
N PRO A 169 1.23 9.34 -10.62
CA PRO A 169 2.53 9.14 -10.01
C PRO A 169 2.60 9.63 -8.57
N PRO A 170 3.27 8.87 -7.65
CA PRO A 170 3.50 9.29 -6.28
C PRO A 170 4.37 10.55 -6.20
N GLY A 171 4.13 11.36 -5.15
CA GLY A 171 4.92 12.59 -4.96
C GLY A 171 4.70 13.65 -6.02
N HIS A 172 3.60 13.56 -6.78
CA HIS A 172 3.26 14.49 -7.83
C HIS A 172 1.91 15.14 -7.60
N TYR A 173 1.70 16.26 -8.27
CA TYR A 173 0.40 16.91 -8.40
C TYR A 173 0.13 17.32 -9.86
N TRP A 174 -1.14 17.34 -10.21
CA TRP A 174 -1.63 17.86 -11.48
C TRP A 174 -2.37 19.17 -11.25
N ASN A 175 -2.13 20.16 -12.10
CA ASN A 175 -2.77 21.45 -12.10
C ASN A 175 -3.40 21.69 -13.48
N SER A 176 -4.73 21.82 -13.54
CA SER A 176 -5.49 21.90 -14.79
C SER A 176 -5.21 23.16 -15.63
N LYS A 177 -4.69 24.24 -15.03
CA LYS A 177 -4.38 25.48 -15.79
C LYS A 177 -3.11 25.36 -16.64
N ILE A 178 -2.17 24.56 -16.19
CA ILE A 178 -0.91 24.32 -16.92
C ILE A 178 -0.92 22.94 -17.59
N ASP A 179 -1.97 22.16 -17.33
CA ASP A 179 -2.14 20.77 -17.79
C ASP A 179 -0.87 19.92 -17.66
N LYS A 180 -0.26 19.96 -16.47
CA LYS A 180 1.01 19.32 -16.20
C LYS A 180 0.97 18.57 -14.88
N ILE A 181 1.51 17.36 -14.89
CA ILE A 181 1.88 16.60 -13.70
C ILE A 181 3.30 16.99 -13.31
N ALA A 182 3.48 17.54 -12.11
CA ALA A 182 4.76 18.02 -11.61
C ALA A 182 5.10 17.37 -10.26
N PRO A 183 6.39 17.06 -9.99
CA PRO A 183 6.79 16.51 -8.70
C PRO A 183 6.78 17.61 -7.62
N TYR A 184 6.28 17.27 -6.43
CA TYR A 184 6.49 18.04 -5.19
C TYR A 184 7.40 17.29 -4.22
N PHE A 185 7.67 15.99 -4.50
CA PHE A 185 8.59 15.15 -3.75
C PHE A 185 9.49 14.38 -4.71
N ILE A 186 10.80 14.38 -4.45
CA ILE A 186 11.78 13.67 -5.26
C ILE A 186 12.56 12.73 -4.35
N HIS A 187 12.79 11.49 -4.84
CA HIS A 187 13.59 10.48 -4.16
C HIS A 187 15.09 10.74 -4.36
N GLU A 188 15.58 11.81 -3.73
CA GLU A 188 16.99 12.17 -3.66
C GLU A 188 17.40 12.21 -2.18
N TYR A 189 18.50 11.51 -1.86
CA TYR A 189 18.92 11.30 -0.49
C TYR A 189 20.40 11.64 -0.35
N SER A 190 20.70 12.68 0.42
CA SER A 190 22.08 13.04 0.78
C SER A 190 22.53 12.14 1.92
N THR A 191 23.74 11.59 1.80
CA THR A 191 24.33 10.75 2.83
C THR A 191 24.59 11.54 4.10
N SER A 192 24.13 11.01 5.23
CA SER A 192 24.39 11.55 6.57
C SER A 192 25.67 10.95 7.17
N ALA A 193 26.22 11.60 8.18
CA ALA A 193 27.43 11.17 8.86
C ALA A 193 27.19 11.12 10.38
N LEU A 194 26.63 10.00 10.84
CA LEU A 194 26.39 9.71 12.24
C LEU A 194 27.13 8.43 12.64
N THR A 195 27.27 8.18 13.93
CA THR A 195 27.73 6.89 14.46
C THR A 195 26.64 5.84 14.34
N GLU A 196 27.01 4.56 14.42
CA GLU A 196 26.03 3.46 14.35
C GLU A 196 24.99 3.56 15.47
N ASP A 197 25.38 3.93 16.68
CA ASP A 197 24.45 4.12 17.81
C ASP A 197 23.49 5.26 17.59
N GLU A 198 23.94 6.39 17.02
CA GLU A 198 23.08 7.52 16.65
C GLU A 198 22.10 7.13 15.52
N TYR A 199 22.53 6.34 14.54
CA TYR A 199 21.61 5.78 13.54
C TYR A 199 20.54 4.90 14.17
N CYS A 200 20.95 3.97 15.06
CA CYS A 200 20.02 3.07 15.76
C CYS A 200 19.02 3.86 16.61
N GLN A 201 19.50 4.84 17.38
CA GLN A 201 18.62 5.70 18.18
C GLN A 201 17.59 6.42 17.29
N LYS A 202 18.04 6.99 16.17
CA LYS A 202 17.15 7.74 15.28
C LYS A 202 16.16 6.85 14.53
N ILE A 203 16.56 5.63 14.14
CA ILE A 203 15.66 4.61 13.58
C ILE A 203 14.54 4.29 14.57
N ASN A 204 14.90 4.03 15.84
CA ASN A 204 13.94 3.73 16.90
C ASN A 204 12.96 4.89 17.11
N GLU A 205 13.47 6.12 17.30
CA GLU A 205 12.65 7.32 17.48
C GLU A 205 11.67 7.53 16.32
N LEU A 206 12.15 7.47 15.08
CA LEU A 206 11.34 7.75 13.90
C LEU A 206 10.31 6.66 13.63
N LEU A 207 10.66 5.38 13.80
CA LEU A 207 9.68 4.29 13.59
C LEU A 207 8.63 4.30 14.70
N THR A 208 9.03 4.52 15.95
CA THR A 208 8.09 4.65 17.07
C THR A 208 7.14 5.82 16.85
N TYR A 209 7.64 6.99 16.48
CA TYR A 209 6.82 8.16 16.17
C TYR A 209 5.91 7.93 14.95
N SER A 210 6.41 7.22 13.94
CA SER A 210 5.61 6.86 12.77
C SER A 210 4.39 5.99 13.11
N VAL A 211 4.57 5.00 14.00
CA VAL A 211 3.45 4.20 14.51
C VAL A 211 2.51 5.08 15.33
N GLU A 212 3.05 5.91 16.24
CA GLU A 212 2.26 6.71 17.17
C GLU A 212 1.35 7.72 16.45
N LYS A 213 1.87 8.48 15.48
CA LYS A 213 1.04 9.43 14.72
C LYS A 213 -0.05 8.75 13.89
N ARG A 214 0.20 7.50 13.42
CA ARG A 214 -0.76 6.67 12.71
C ARG A 214 -1.83 6.04 13.62
N MET A 215 -1.73 6.22 14.94
CA MET A 215 -2.81 5.81 15.86
C MET A 215 -4.00 6.78 15.88
N MET A 216 -3.94 7.86 15.11
CA MET A 216 -5.05 8.81 14.93
C MET A 216 -6.26 8.08 14.33
N SER A 217 -7.24 7.76 15.18
CA SER A 217 -8.46 7.04 14.80
C SER A 217 -9.49 7.08 15.92
N GLU A 218 -10.75 7.29 15.56
CA GLU A 218 -11.90 7.07 16.42
C GLU A 218 -12.42 5.62 16.35
N ARG A 219 -11.90 4.81 15.40
CA ARG A 219 -12.23 3.39 15.23
C ARG A 219 -11.18 2.48 15.87
N PRO A 220 -11.56 1.23 16.24
CA PRO A 220 -10.60 0.26 16.76
C PRO A 220 -9.45 -0.03 15.79
N LEU A 221 -8.24 -0.14 16.38
CA LEU A 221 -6.99 -0.44 15.68
C LEU A 221 -6.63 -1.92 15.84
N GLY A 222 -6.08 -2.51 14.78
CA GLY A 222 -5.50 -3.84 14.78
C GLY A 222 -4.19 -3.87 14.00
N SER A 223 -3.51 -5.01 13.98
CA SER A 223 -2.28 -5.20 13.21
C SER A 223 -2.26 -6.55 12.52
N LEU A 224 -1.82 -6.58 11.27
CA LEU A 224 -1.38 -7.80 10.63
C LEU A 224 -0.09 -8.28 11.31
N LEU A 225 0.04 -9.57 11.55
CA LEU A 225 1.16 -10.16 12.27
C LEU A 225 1.57 -11.47 11.60
N SER A 226 2.64 -11.44 10.80
CA SER A 226 3.19 -12.63 10.15
C SER A 226 4.25 -13.36 11.00
N GLY A 227 4.69 -12.76 12.12
CA GLY A 227 5.82 -13.26 12.90
C GLY A 227 7.19 -12.97 12.25
N GLY A 228 7.23 -12.23 11.14
CA GLY A 228 8.43 -11.61 10.59
C GLY A 228 8.81 -10.34 11.35
N LEU A 229 10.05 -9.85 11.15
CA LEU A 229 10.59 -8.69 11.86
C LEU A 229 9.67 -7.45 11.76
N ASP A 230 9.31 -7.08 10.54
CA ASP A 230 8.67 -5.80 10.24
C ASP A 230 7.28 -5.69 10.87
N SER A 231 6.43 -6.69 10.61
CA SER A 231 5.09 -6.78 11.21
C SER A 231 5.14 -6.88 12.74
N SER A 232 6.15 -7.58 13.28
CA SER A 232 6.31 -7.75 14.72
C SER A 232 6.74 -6.46 15.40
N LEU A 233 7.67 -5.69 14.83
CA LEU A 233 8.07 -4.38 15.36
C LEU A 233 6.89 -3.39 15.36
N VAL A 234 6.16 -3.31 14.26
CA VAL A 234 4.96 -2.45 14.18
C VAL A 234 3.92 -2.85 15.22
N ALA A 235 3.61 -4.16 15.33
CA ALA A 235 2.65 -4.67 16.31
C ALA A 235 3.12 -4.46 17.76
N GLY A 236 4.41 -4.65 18.03
CA GLY A 236 5.01 -4.44 19.36
C GLY A 236 4.92 -2.98 19.82
N ILE A 237 5.31 -2.03 18.95
CA ILE A 237 5.20 -0.59 19.24
C ILE A 237 3.73 -0.21 19.46
N LEU A 238 2.83 -0.64 18.56
CA LEU A 238 1.41 -0.35 18.66
C LEU A 238 0.79 -0.93 19.94
N ALA A 239 1.14 -2.17 20.31
CA ALA A 239 0.66 -2.81 21.54
C ALA A 239 1.13 -2.05 22.78
N ARG A 240 2.41 -1.64 22.85
CA ARG A 240 2.98 -0.81 23.94
C ARG A 240 2.19 0.50 24.08
N LYS A 241 1.97 1.21 22.97
CA LYS A 241 1.24 2.49 22.95
C LYS A 241 -0.25 2.36 23.29
N LEU A 242 -0.91 1.28 22.89
CA LEU A 242 -2.29 0.99 23.27
C LEU A 242 -2.40 0.63 24.76
N LYS A 243 -1.45 -0.14 25.29
CA LYS A 243 -1.38 -0.50 26.72
C LYS A 243 -1.25 0.74 27.61
N GLU A 244 -0.46 1.75 27.21
CA GLU A 244 -0.37 3.05 27.89
C GLU A 244 -1.74 3.75 28.00
N LYS A 245 -2.64 3.49 27.03
CA LYS A 245 -4.03 4.00 27.00
C LYS A 245 -5.05 3.04 27.59
N GLY A 246 -4.61 1.97 28.27
CA GLY A 246 -5.49 0.95 28.86
C GLY A 246 -6.24 0.08 27.84
N LYS A 247 -5.75 -0.01 26.60
CA LYS A 247 -6.35 -0.78 25.51
C LYS A 247 -5.48 -1.97 25.15
N GLN A 248 -6.11 -3.06 24.68
CA GLN A 248 -5.43 -4.25 24.14
C GLN A 248 -5.46 -4.22 22.62
N LEU A 249 -4.35 -4.57 21.97
CA LEU A 249 -4.25 -4.71 20.52
C LEU A 249 -4.91 -6.03 20.07
N GLU A 250 -5.67 -5.99 18.96
CA GLU A 250 -6.03 -7.20 18.20
C GLU A 250 -5.01 -7.42 17.07
N THR A 251 -4.52 -8.66 16.93
CA THR A 251 -3.57 -9.03 15.87
C THR A 251 -4.09 -10.21 15.06
N PHE A 252 -3.73 -10.25 13.77
CA PHE A 252 -4.26 -11.22 12.82
C PHE A 252 -3.14 -11.85 12.01
N SER A 253 -3.11 -13.19 11.96
CA SER A 253 -2.23 -13.97 11.10
C SER A 253 -3.03 -14.94 10.23
N ILE A 254 -2.50 -15.29 9.07
CA ILE A 254 -3.13 -16.22 8.14
C ILE A 254 -2.08 -17.13 7.51
N GLY A 255 -2.45 -18.37 7.22
CA GLY A 255 -1.63 -19.32 6.50
C GLY A 255 -2.35 -20.63 6.25
N LEU A 256 -1.74 -21.48 5.44
CA LEU A 256 -2.16 -22.86 5.25
C LEU A 256 -1.80 -23.69 6.51
N GLU A 257 -2.42 -24.85 6.67
CA GLU A 257 -2.13 -25.73 7.79
C GLU A 257 -0.64 -26.08 7.87
N GLY A 258 -0.03 -25.82 9.05
CA GLY A 258 1.39 -26.04 9.29
C GLY A 258 2.32 -24.93 8.82
N SER A 259 1.79 -23.76 8.45
CA SER A 259 2.58 -22.56 8.14
C SER A 259 3.49 -22.16 9.29
N PRO A 260 4.80 -21.92 9.04
CA PRO A 260 5.74 -21.46 10.06
C PRO A 260 5.42 -20.06 10.58
N ASP A 261 4.81 -19.22 9.77
CA ASP A 261 4.44 -17.85 10.15
C ASP A 261 3.36 -17.83 11.23
N ILE A 262 2.36 -18.70 11.16
CA ILE A 262 1.35 -18.83 12.21
C ILE A 262 2.00 -19.11 13.58
N THR A 263 2.97 -20.02 13.61
CA THR A 263 3.69 -20.36 14.86
C THR A 263 4.52 -19.17 15.37
N ALA A 264 5.21 -18.46 14.47
CA ALA A 264 6.00 -17.30 14.85
C ALA A 264 5.12 -16.11 15.29
N ALA A 265 4.00 -15.88 14.60
CA ALA A 265 3.03 -14.86 14.97
C ALA A 265 2.44 -15.09 16.37
N GLN A 266 2.11 -16.35 16.72
CA GLN A 266 1.60 -16.69 18.05
C GLN A 266 2.61 -16.33 19.15
N LYS A 267 3.90 -16.63 18.96
CA LYS A 267 4.95 -16.28 19.93
C LYS A 267 5.04 -14.76 20.15
N VAL A 268 4.97 -13.99 19.09
CA VAL A 268 4.96 -12.52 19.18
C VAL A 268 3.70 -12.04 19.91
N ALA A 269 2.55 -12.57 19.52
CA ALA A 269 1.26 -12.20 20.11
C ALA A 269 1.22 -12.46 21.63
N ASP A 270 1.73 -13.61 22.07
CA ASP A 270 1.84 -13.96 23.49
C ASP A 270 2.77 -12.98 24.24
N HIS A 271 3.91 -12.62 23.64
CA HIS A 271 4.88 -11.70 24.20
C HIS A 271 4.31 -10.28 24.39
N ILE A 272 3.66 -9.74 23.34
CA ILE A 272 3.09 -8.38 23.39
C ILE A 272 1.73 -8.32 24.10
N GLY A 273 1.16 -9.49 24.46
CA GLY A 273 -0.14 -9.58 25.13
C GLY A 273 -1.32 -9.14 24.26
N SER A 274 -1.27 -9.39 22.95
CA SER A 274 -2.38 -9.05 22.05
C SER A 274 -3.49 -10.11 22.09
N LYS A 275 -4.72 -9.70 21.71
CA LYS A 275 -5.77 -10.65 21.36
C LYS A 275 -5.52 -11.14 19.95
N HIS A 276 -4.94 -12.32 19.82
CA HIS A 276 -4.51 -12.88 18.54
C HIS A 276 -5.58 -13.73 17.86
N HIS A 277 -5.74 -13.51 16.55
CA HIS A 277 -6.57 -14.32 15.67
C HIS A 277 -5.66 -15.04 14.67
N SER A 278 -5.55 -16.35 14.84
CA SER A 278 -4.78 -17.21 13.94
C SER A 278 -5.74 -17.88 12.96
N ILE A 279 -5.64 -17.55 11.68
CA ILE A 279 -6.54 -18.00 10.63
C ILE A 279 -5.84 -19.08 9.81
N THR A 280 -6.39 -20.31 9.85
CA THR A 280 -5.92 -21.41 9.00
C THR A 280 -6.90 -21.60 7.85
N CYS A 281 -6.38 -21.53 6.61
CA CYS A 281 -7.14 -21.74 5.39
C CYS A 281 -6.71 -23.04 4.71
N THR A 282 -7.58 -23.54 3.83
CA THR A 282 -7.26 -24.64 2.90
C THR A 282 -6.60 -24.11 1.62
N GLU A 283 -5.93 -24.97 0.86
CA GLU A 283 -5.45 -24.63 -0.48
C GLU A 283 -6.59 -24.16 -1.39
N GLN A 284 -7.79 -24.76 -1.26
CA GLN A 284 -8.95 -24.38 -2.06
C GLN A 284 -9.45 -22.96 -1.74
N ASP A 285 -9.47 -22.54 -0.48
CA ASP A 285 -9.84 -21.16 -0.10
C ASP A 285 -8.95 -20.14 -0.79
N PHE A 286 -7.65 -20.45 -0.90
CA PHE A 286 -6.68 -19.59 -1.58
C PHE A 286 -6.86 -19.61 -3.10
N LEU A 287 -7.13 -20.78 -3.71
CA LEU A 287 -7.35 -20.92 -5.15
C LEU A 287 -8.62 -20.20 -5.61
N ASP A 288 -9.69 -20.29 -4.83
CA ASP A 288 -10.98 -19.67 -5.14
C ASP A 288 -10.90 -18.13 -5.17
N GLU A 289 -9.90 -17.53 -4.49
CA GLU A 289 -9.70 -16.09 -4.42
C GLU A 289 -8.82 -15.53 -5.56
N LEU A 290 -8.18 -16.37 -6.39
CA LEU A 290 -7.20 -15.92 -7.39
C LEU A 290 -7.78 -14.95 -8.43
N GLU A 291 -8.87 -15.31 -9.13
CA GLU A 291 -9.47 -14.42 -10.15
C GLU A 291 -10.00 -13.12 -9.54
N HIS A 292 -10.60 -13.23 -8.34
CA HIS A 292 -11.06 -12.05 -7.61
C HIS A 292 -9.89 -11.13 -7.22
N THR A 293 -8.75 -11.72 -6.84
CA THR A 293 -7.52 -10.97 -6.53
C THR A 293 -7.03 -10.18 -7.74
N VAL A 294 -6.97 -10.78 -8.93
CA VAL A 294 -6.60 -10.07 -10.17
C VAL A 294 -7.54 -8.90 -10.44
N TYR A 295 -8.85 -9.12 -10.31
CA TYR A 295 -9.88 -8.08 -10.47
C TYR A 295 -9.71 -6.93 -9.49
N MET A 296 -9.48 -7.24 -8.20
CA MET A 296 -9.38 -6.20 -7.15
C MET A 296 -8.09 -5.41 -7.25
N LEU A 297 -6.99 -6.05 -7.57
CA LEU A 297 -5.69 -5.39 -7.68
C LEU A 297 -5.57 -4.52 -8.94
N GLY A 298 -6.20 -4.91 -10.05
CA GLY A 298 -5.88 -4.33 -11.36
C GLY A 298 -4.40 -4.55 -11.70
N SER A 299 -3.94 -5.78 -11.51
CA SER A 299 -2.58 -6.23 -11.78
C SER A 299 -2.59 -7.68 -12.25
N TYR A 300 -1.59 -8.04 -13.05
CA TYR A 300 -1.31 -9.42 -13.45
C TYR A 300 0.12 -9.86 -13.08
N ASP A 301 0.76 -9.11 -12.19
CA ASP A 301 2.08 -9.47 -11.65
C ASP A 301 1.98 -10.67 -10.72
N VAL A 302 2.78 -11.70 -11.03
CA VAL A 302 2.76 -12.99 -10.30
C VAL A 302 3.05 -12.83 -8.82
N THR A 303 4.09 -12.06 -8.48
CA THR A 303 4.49 -11.84 -7.08
C THR A 303 3.39 -11.15 -6.29
N THR A 304 2.86 -10.05 -6.85
CA THR A 304 1.81 -9.25 -6.21
C THR A 304 0.54 -10.08 -5.98
N ILE A 305 0.11 -10.89 -6.96
CA ILE A 305 -1.10 -11.71 -6.83
C ILE A 305 -0.91 -12.79 -5.77
N ARG A 306 0.19 -13.57 -5.85
CA ARG A 306 0.48 -14.63 -4.87
C ARG A 306 0.45 -14.13 -3.43
N ALA A 307 1.05 -12.96 -3.18
CA ALA A 307 1.09 -12.36 -1.85
C ALA A 307 -0.26 -11.72 -1.43
N SER A 308 -1.08 -11.28 -2.38
CA SER A 308 -2.33 -10.58 -2.09
C SER A 308 -3.47 -11.49 -1.66
N VAL A 309 -3.50 -12.74 -2.11
CA VAL A 309 -4.57 -13.69 -1.74
C VAL A 309 -4.69 -13.83 -0.22
N GLY A 310 -3.58 -14.06 0.48
CA GLY A 310 -3.58 -14.13 1.94
C GLY A 310 -4.04 -12.82 2.60
N HIS A 311 -3.61 -11.66 2.07
CA HIS A 311 -4.05 -10.35 2.56
C HIS A 311 -5.57 -10.13 2.38
N GLN A 312 -6.15 -10.55 1.27
CA GLN A 312 -7.60 -10.45 1.05
C GLN A 312 -8.38 -11.33 2.00
N LEU A 313 -7.96 -12.58 2.18
CA LEU A 313 -8.61 -13.54 3.08
C LEU A 313 -8.55 -13.08 4.54
N VAL A 314 -7.40 -12.57 5.02
CA VAL A 314 -7.32 -12.04 6.39
C VAL A 314 -8.17 -10.79 6.56
N ALA A 315 -8.20 -9.88 5.57
CA ALA A 315 -9.05 -8.69 5.63
C ALA A 315 -10.55 -9.04 5.69
N LYS A 316 -10.98 -10.04 4.91
CA LYS A 316 -12.35 -10.58 4.95
C LYS A 316 -12.68 -11.16 6.33
N TYR A 317 -11.76 -11.93 6.92
CA TYR A 317 -11.94 -12.44 8.29
C TYR A 317 -12.08 -11.31 9.31
N VAL A 318 -11.20 -10.28 9.26
CA VAL A 318 -11.28 -9.12 10.18
C VAL A 318 -12.62 -8.43 10.08
N LYS A 319 -13.10 -8.18 8.85
CA LYS A 319 -14.43 -7.57 8.61
C LYS A 319 -15.55 -8.33 9.29
N ASP A 320 -15.51 -9.66 9.23
CA ASP A 320 -16.62 -10.53 9.65
C ASP A 320 -16.55 -10.89 11.15
N HIS A 321 -15.38 -10.79 11.80
CA HIS A 321 -15.15 -11.31 13.16
C HIS A 321 -14.56 -10.29 14.14
N SER A 322 -14.36 -9.02 13.74
CA SER A 322 -13.80 -7.97 14.59
C SER A 322 -14.41 -6.60 14.30
N ASP A 323 -14.40 -5.72 15.30
CA ASP A 323 -14.78 -4.31 15.15
C ASP A 323 -13.64 -3.44 14.61
N VAL A 324 -12.45 -4.00 14.41
CA VAL A 324 -11.28 -3.31 13.85
C VAL A 324 -11.62 -2.74 12.48
N LYS A 325 -11.25 -1.46 12.27
CA LYS A 325 -11.39 -0.77 10.98
C LYS A 325 -10.07 -0.31 10.39
N VAL A 326 -9.04 -0.21 11.21
CA VAL A 326 -7.70 0.22 10.82
C VAL A 326 -6.70 -0.91 11.11
N LEU A 327 -5.97 -1.35 10.09
CA LEU A 327 -4.96 -2.40 10.18
C LEU A 327 -3.57 -1.84 9.91
N PHE A 328 -2.68 -1.99 10.88
CA PHE A 328 -1.26 -1.70 10.71
C PHE A 328 -0.55 -2.84 9.98
N SER A 329 0.41 -2.50 9.12
CA SER A 329 1.20 -3.44 8.32
C SER A 329 2.68 -3.08 8.33
N GLY A 330 3.55 -4.08 8.16
CA GLY A 330 5.00 -3.93 8.03
C GLY A 330 5.50 -3.67 6.62
N GLU A 331 4.63 -3.36 5.65
CA GLU A 331 5.00 -3.08 4.26
C GLU A 331 6.03 -1.94 4.15
N THR A 332 6.77 -1.86 3.06
CA THR A 332 7.85 -0.90 2.74
C THR A 332 9.22 -1.22 3.33
N ALA A 333 9.30 -1.99 4.41
CA ALA A 333 10.57 -2.27 5.08
C ALA A 333 11.59 -2.99 4.19
N ASP A 334 11.13 -3.73 3.19
CA ASP A 334 11.97 -4.53 2.29
C ASP A 334 12.60 -3.70 1.17
N GLU A 335 11.93 -2.65 0.73
CA GLU A 335 12.38 -1.77 -0.36
C GLU A 335 13.60 -0.94 0.01
N PHE A 336 13.96 -0.88 1.27
CA PHE A 336 15.21 -0.24 1.74
C PHE A 336 16.49 -1.04 1.42
N GLY A 337 16.38 -2.08 0.60
CA GLY A 337 17.50 -2.95 0.24
C GLY A 337 17.60 -4.19 1.12
N SER A 338 16.45 -4.76 1.53
CA SER A 338 16.41 -5.88 2.50
C SER A 338 15.92 -7.20 1.92
N TYR A 339 15.66 -7.27 0.62
CA TYR A 339 15.47 -8.54 -0.07
C TYR A 339 16.80 -9.32 -0.08
N LEU A 340 16.80 -10.62 0.19
CA LEU A 340 18.02 -11.40 0.34
C LEU A 340 18.96 -11.30 -0.88
N TYR A 341 18.43 -11.09 -2.07
CA TYR A 341 19.23 -10.85 -3.29
C TYR A 341 20.13 -9.62 -3.26
N PHE A 342 19.85 -8.65 -2.38
CA PHE A 342 20.71 -7.49 -2.21
C PHE A 342 22.09 -7.84 -1.67
N GLN A 343 22.25 -9.05 -1.09
CA GLN A 343 23.58 -9.60 -0.74
C GLN A 343 24.49 -9.71 -1.98
N ASN A 344 23.92 -9.90 -3.17
CA ASN A 344 24.64 -10.01 -4.43
C ASN A 344 24.87 -8.66 -5.12
N ALA A 345 24.55 -7.53 -4.48
CA ALA A 345 24.83 -6.20 -5.03
C ALA A 345 26.34 -6.04 -5.25
N PRO A 346 26.79 -5.60 -6.44
CA PRO A 346 28.20 -5.52 -6.76
C PRO A 346 28.96 -4.46 -5.94
N ASP A 347 28.27 -3.40 -5.54
CA ASP A 347 28.79 -2.27 -4.80
C ASP A 347 27.68 -1.49 -4.08
N SER A 348 28.07 -0.55 -3.23
CA SER A 348 27.16 0.27 -2.42
C SER A 348 26.33 1.25 -3.25
N GLU A 349 26.87 1.75 -4.36
CA GLU A 349 26.14 2.65 -5.26
C GLU A 349 25.01 1.89 -5.97
N SER A 350 25.28 0.71 -6.52
CA SER A 350 24.29 -0.16 -7.13
C SER A 350 23.19 -0.57 -6.15
N PHE A 351 23.58 -0.87 -4.89
CA PHE A 351 22.64 -1.15 -3.79
C PHE A 351 21.71 0.04 -3.54
N GLN A 352 22.25 1.27 -3.42
CA GLN A 352 21.46 2.48 -3.21
C GLN A 352 20.51 2.76 -4.38
N GLN A 353 20.99 2.66 -5.61
CA GLN A 353 20.17 2.92 -6.81
C GLN A 353 19.01 1.93 -6.91
N GLU A 354 19.23 0.66 -6.61
CA GLU A 354 18.15 -0.34 -6.62
C GLU A 354 17.14 -0.09 -5.49
N SER A 355 17.58 0.29 -4.29
CA SER A 355 16.67 0.67 -3.20
C SER A 355 15.79 1.88 -3.61
N ILE A 356 16.37 2.88 -4.29
CA ILE A 356 15.62 4.03 -4.80
C ILE A 356 14.61 3.59 -5.88
N ARG A 357 15.00 2.69 -6.79
CA ARG A 357 14.10 2.16 -7.81
C ARG A 357 12.92 1.44 -7.18
N LEU A 358 13.16 0.56 -6.20
CA LEU A 358 12.10 -0.15 -5.49
C LEU A 358 11.13 0.79 -4.79
N LEU A 359 11.61 1.85 -4.13
CA LEU A 359 10.74 2.86 -3.51
C LEU A 359 9.89 3.63 -4.52
N LYS A 360 10.41 3.90 -5.71
CA LYS A 360 9.64 4.54 -6.79
C LYS A 360 8.57 3.61 -7.36
N ASP A 361 8.88 2.32 -7.48
CA ASP A 361 8.03 1.32 -8.13
C ASP A 361 7.08 0.61 -7.16
N ILE A 362 7.25 0.78 -5.84
CA ILE A 362 6.43 0.11 -4.81
C ILE A 362 4.92 0.29 -5.01
N GLN A 363 4.53 1.41 -5.61
CA GLN A 363 3.14 1.73 -5.95
C GLN A 363 2.49 0.71 -6.89
N PHE A 364 3.27 0.03 -7.74
CA PHE A 364 2.78 -0.97 -8.68
C PHE A 364 2.63 -2.36 -8.04
N PHE A 365 3.29 -2.58 -6.92
CA PHE A 365 3.45 -3.87 -6.25
C PHE A 365 2.93 -3.85 -4.80
N ASP A 366 3.78 -3.66 -3.81
CA ASP A 366 3.46 -3.83 -2.40
C ASP A 366 2.46 -2.80 -1.87
N MET A 367 2.56 -1.53 -2.29
CA MET A 367 1.54 -0.53 -1.92
C MET A 367 0.20 -0.82 -2.57
N LYS A 368 0.19 -1.27 -3.83
CA LYS A 368 -1.04 -1.71 -4.50
C LYS A 368 -1.66 -2.90 -3.74
N ARG A 369 -0.86 -3.90 -3.37
CA ARG A 369 -1.28 -5.04 -2.56
C ARG A 369 -1.90 -4.59 -1.24
N GLY A 370 -1.17 -3.81 -0.45
CA GLY A 370 -1.61 -3.34 0.87
C GLY A 370 -2.91 -2.54 0.81
N ASP A 371 -3.01 -1.57 -0.11
CA ASP A 371 -4.21 -0.75 -0.29
C ASP A 371 -5.41 -1.59 -0.74
N ARG A 372 -5.27 -2.35 -1.85
CA ARG A 372 -6.40 -3.03 -2.50
C ARG A 372 -6.93 -4.21 -1.68
N SER A 373 -6.04 -5.03 -1.15
CA SER A 373 -6.46 -6.23 -0.40
C SER A 373 -7.21 -5.87 0.88
N ILE A 374 -6.77 -4.82 1.58
CA ILE A 374 -7.39 -4.39 2.83
C ILE A 374 -8.67 -3.59 2.57
N SER A 375 -8.66 -2.68 1.60
CA SER A 375 -9.84 -1.88 1.27
C SER A 375 -11.00 -2.69 0.67
N ASN A 376 -10.71 -3.85 0.06
CA ASN A 376 -11.74 -4.76 -0.44
C ASN A 376 -12.72 -5.19 0.66
N ALA A 377 -12.26 -5.28 1.89
CA ALA A 377 -13.09 -5.59 3.05
C ALA A 377 -13.70 -4.35 3.74
N GLY A 378 -13.52 -3.14 3.20
CA GLY A 378 -13.95 -1.91 3.85
C GLY A 378 -13.14 -1.60 5.11
N LEU A 379 -11.84 -1.85 5.07
CA LEU A 379 -10.87 -1.57 6.12
C LEU A 379 -9.83 -0.56 5.62
N GLU A 380 -9.02 -0.03 6.55
CA GLU A 380 -7.92 0.89 6.24
C GLU A 380 -6.57 0.29 6.61
N ALA A 381 -5.64 0.24 5.66
CA ALA A 381 -4.24 -0.08 5.93
C ALA A 381 -3.47 1.18 6.37
N ARG A 382 -2.56 1.04 7.33
CA ARG A 382 -1.56 2.02 7.75
C ARG A 382 -0.18 1.41 7.73
N VAL A 383 0.79 2.13 7.13
CA VAL A 383 2.10 1.61 6.75
C VAL A 383 3.21 2.45 7.39
N PRO A 384 3.59 2.18 8.65
CA PRO A 384 4.55 3.03 9.37
C PRO A 384 5.92 3.15 8.70
N PHE A 385 6.43 2.11 8.05
CA PHE A 385 7.70 2.17 7.32
C PHE A 385 7.66 3.10 6.10
N ALA A 386 6.48 3.41 5.57
CA ALA A 386 6.28 4.38 4.50
C ALA A 386 6.30 5.84 4.98
N ASP A 387 6.62 6.10 6.23
CA ASP A 387 6.68 7.44 6.78
C ASP A 387 7.70 8.33 6.06
N LYS A 388 7.30 9.55 5.64
CA LYS A 388 8.15 10.47 4.88
C LYS A 388 9.46 10.80 5.60
N ALA A 389 9.42 11.02 6.91
CA ALA A 389 10.61 11.33 7.70
C ALA A 389 11.48 10.07 7.91
N PHE A 390 10.86 8.92 8.18
CA PHE A 390 11.56 7.64 8.30
C PHE A 390 12.28 7.26 7.00
N VAL A 391 11.57 7.30 5.87
CA VAL A 391 12.14 6.99 4.54
C VAL A 391 13.32 7.91 4.22
N ARG A 392 13.16 9.23 4.39
CA ARG A 392 14.24 10.19 4.14
C ARG A 392 15.47 9.92 5.01
N PHE A 393 15.26 9.67 6.28
CA PHE A 393 16.35 9.38 7.20
C PHE A 393 17.01 8.04 6.88
N PHE A 394 16.26 6.97 6.75
CA PHE A 394 16.82 5.63 6.52
C PHE A 394 17.60 5.56 5.20
N MET A 395 17.10 6.20 4.16
CA MET A 395 17.76 6.27 2.85
C MET A 395 18.99 7.22 2.85
N SER A 396 19.14 8.09 3.85
CA SER A 396 20.35 8.92 4.05
C SER A 396 21.50 8.18 4.76
N ILE A 397 21.22 7.01 5.35
CA ILE A 397 22.26 6.17 5.95
C ILE A 397 23.19 5.66 4.83
N PRO A 398 24.52 5.75 5.00
CA PRO A 398 25.46 5.22 4.01
C PRO A 398 25.08 3.80 3.60
N PRO A 399 24.97 3.51 2.29
CA PRO A 399 24.51 2.19 1.84
C PRO A 399 25.40 1.04 2.34
N GLU A 400 26.70 1.27 2.58
CA GLU A 400 27.63 0.30 3.16
C GLU A 400 27.18 -0.18 4.54
N LEU A 401 26.55 0.68 5.34
CA LEU A 401 26.02 0.34 6.65
C LEU A 401 24.70 -0.45 6.57
N ARG A 402 23.96 -0.30 5.47
CA ARG A 402 22.69 -1.00 5.21
C ARG A 402 22.90 -2.34 4.49
N MET A 403 23.99 -2.50 3.74
CA MET A 403 24.37 -3.75 3.09
C MET A 403 24.56 -4.86 4.13
N PHE A 404 24.28 -6.07 3.72
CA PHE A 404 24.39 -7.27 4.53
C PHE A 404 25.14 -8.39 3.78
N SER A 405 25.56 -9.40 4.49
CA SER A 405 26.36 -10.52 4.01
C SER A 405 26.04 -11.77 4.83
N ASP A 406 26.77 -12.86 4.61
CA ASP A 406 26.65 -14.05 5.47
C ASP A 406 26.99 -13.77 6.95
N GLU A 407 27.85 -12.77 7.21
CA GLU A 407 28.29 -12.37 8.57
C GLU A 407 27.36 -11.32 9.21
N LYS A 408 26.64 -10.52 8.38
CA LYS A 408 25.80 -9.42 8.82
C LYS A 408 24.39 -9.60 8.26
N ILE A 409 23.43 -9.94 9.12
CA ILE A 409 22.04 -10.21 8.76
C ILE A 409 21.35 -8.99 8.09
N GLU A 410 20.38 -9.23 7.21
CA GLU A 410 19.56 -8.19 6.62
C GLU A 410 18.85 -7.34 7.70
N LYS A 411 18.63 -6.05 7.42
CA LYS A 411 17.99 -5.09 8.35
C LYS A 411 18.75 -4.92 9.69
N TYR A 412 20.05 -5.18 9.72
CA TYR A 412 20.86 -5.16 10.95
C TYR A 412 20.62 -3.90 11.81
N LEU A 413 20.65 -2.70 11.22
CA LEU A 413 20.46 -1.46 11.96
C LEU A 413 19.04 -1.34 12.56
N ILE A 414 18.01 -1.85 11.86
CA ILE A 414 16.64 -1.89 12.40
C ILE A 414 16.59 -2.84 13.59
N ARG A 415 17.17 -4.03 13.48
CA ARG A 415 17.20 -5.02 14.57
C ARG A 415 17.94 -4.47 15.78
N LYS A 416 19.12 -3.90 15.56
CA LYS A 416 19.94 -3.29 16.61
C LYS A 416 19.24 -2.11 17.30
N ALA A 417 18.49 -1.29 16.54
CA ALA A 417 17.75 -0.16 17.06
C ALA A 417 16.69 -0.55 18.12
N PHE A 418 16.21 -1.79 18.12
CA PHE A 418 15.23 -2.30 19.08
C PHE A 418 15.78 -3.40 19.99
N GLU A 419 17.09 -3.68 19.93
CA GLU A 419 17.73 -4.64 20.81
C GLU A 419 17.69 -4.15 22.27
N GLY A 420 17.33 -5.05 23.19
CA GLY A 420 17.24 -4.72 24.61
C GLY A 420 15.99 -4.01 25.07
N GLU A 421 15.06 -3.65 24.15
CA GLU A 421 13.80 -2.99 24.51
C GLU A 421 12.68 -3.93 24.98
N ASP A 422 12.87 -5.23 24.88
CA ASP A 422 11.85 -6.26 25.16
C ASP A 422 10.51 -6.00 24.43
N LEU A 423 10.63 -5.45 23.22
CA LEU A 423 9.46 -5.08 22.40
C LEU A 423 8.84 -6.30 21.73
N ILE A 424 9.68 -7.22 21.25
CA ILE A 424 9.34 -8.51 20.62
C ILE A 424 10.32 -9.58 21.09
N PRO A 425 9.99 -10.89 20.96
CA PRO A 425 10.92 -11.94 21.32
C PRO A 425 12.27 -11.81 20.60
N SER A 426 13.37 -11.98 21.31
CA SER A 426 14.73 -11.86 20.75
C SER A 426 14.97 -12.82 19.58
N GLU A 427 14.41 -14.03 19.64
CA GLU A 427 14.47 -15.00 18.55
C GLU A 427 13.74 -14.53 17.27
N VAL A 428 12.72 -13.67 17.38
CA VAL A 428 12.03 -13.05 16.24
C VAL A 428 12.79 -11.82 15.77
N LEU A 429 13.32 -11.02 16.69
CA LEU A 429 14.13 -9.84 16.38
C LEU A 429 15.35 -10.21 15.51
N TRP A 430 15.97 -11.37 15.75
CA TRP A 430 17.16 -11.85 15.04
C TRP A 430 16.89 -13.01 14.07
N ARG A 431 15.59 -13.31 13.78
CA ARG A 431 15.20 -14.33 12.80
C ARG A 431 15.55 -13.86 11.38
N ARG A 432 16.20 -14.73 10.60
CA ARG A 432 16.42 -14.50 9.17
C ARG A 432 15.10 -14.41 8.41
N LYS A 433 15.07 -13.58 7.37
CA LYS A 433 13.87 -13.32 6.59
C LYS A 433 13.44 -14.53 5.76
N ASN A 434 12.12 -14.80 5.76
CA ASN A 434 11.42 -15.63 4.79
C ASN A 434 10.46 -14.77 3.96
N GLY A 435 10.27 -15.09 2.68
CA GLY A 435 9.29 -14.37 1.83
C GLY A 435 7.86 -14.69 2.27
N PHE A 436 6.97 -13.68 2.32
CA PHE A 436 5.58 -13.85 2.78
C PHE A 436 4.80 -14.89 1.94
N SER A 437 4.91 -14.84 0.60
CA SER A 437 4.24 -15.79 -0.30
C SER A 437 4.65 -17.25 -0.06
N ASP A 438 5.86 -17.48 0.46
CA ASP A 438 6.37 -18.82 0.77
C ASP A 438 6.06 -19.21 2.21
N SER A 439 5.98 -18.26 3.13
CA SER A 439 5.74 -18.48 4.56
C SER A 439 4.29 -18.83 4.90
N VAL A 440 3.32 -18.40 4.09
CA VAL A 440 1.91 -18.85 4.19
C VAL A 440 1.73 -20.30 3.77
N SER A 441 2.73 -20.90 3.11
CA SER A 441 2.70 -22.25 2.55
C SER A 441 2.75 -23.33 3.63
N SER A 442 2.31 -24.54 3.28
CA SER A 442 2.54 -25.71 4.11
C SER A 442 4.02 -26.16 4.02
N LYS A 443 4.48 -26.98 4.98
CA LYS A 443 5.83 -27.59 4.90
C LYS A 443 5.99 -28.56 3.74
N LYS A 444 4.90 -29.11 3.21
CA LYS A 444 4.91 -30.15 2.17
C LYS A 444 4.91 -29.57 0.75
N LYS A 445 4.17 -28.49 0.52
CA LYS A 445 3.98 -27.91 -0.80
C LYS A 445 3.94 -26.40 -0.70
N SER A 446 4.65 -25.71 -1.57
CA SER A 446 4.61 -24.26 -1.61
C SER A 446 3.32 -23.74 -2.24
N TRP A 447 2.91 -22.53 -1.86
CA TRP A 447 1.77 -21.86 -2.47
C TRP A 447 1.96 -21.71 -3.99
N SER A 448 3.17 -21.42 -4.44
CA SER A 448 3.49 -21.33 -5.85
C SER A 448 3.32 -22.67 -6.60
N GLU A 449 3.65 -23.80 -5.98
CA GLU A 449 3.41 -25.13 -6.57
C GLU A 449 1.91 -25.45 -6.63
N VAL A 450 1.15 -25.08 -5.60
CA VAL A 450 -0.32 -25.27 -5.60
C VAL A 450 -0.96 -24.50 -6.74
N ILE A 451 -0.57 -23.23 -6.97
CA ILE A 451 -1.10 -22.43 -8.08
C ILE A 451 -0.71 -23.05 -9.43
N LYS A 452 0.56 -23.43 -9.60
CA LYS A 452 1.03 -24.03 -10.86
C LYS A 452 0.23 -25.27 -11.22
N ASP A 453 0.05 -26.20 -10.28
CA ASP A 453 -0.74 -27.40 -10.50
C ASP A 453 -2.20 -27.07 -10.85
N HIS A 454 -2.79 -26.08 -10.22
CA HIS A 454 -4.13 -25.61 -10.53
C HIS A 454 -4.21 -25.02 -11.95
N VAL A 455 -3.30 -24.13 -12.30
CA VAL A 455 -3.27 -23.48 -13.62
C VAL A 455 -3.01 -24.48 -14.76
N GLU A 456 -2.21 -25.54 -14.54
CA GLU A 456 -2.04 -26.64 -15.50
C GLU A 456 -3.37 -27.32 -15.87
N THR A 457 -4.35 -27.30 -14.97
CA THR A 457 -5.71 -27.84 -15.26
C THR A 457 -6.56 -26.86 -16.08
N LEU A 458 -6.23 -25.57 -16.11
CA LEU A 458 -7.01 -24.50 -16.73
C LEU A 458 -6.45 -24.04 -18.07
N VAL A 459 -5.14 -24.17 -18.29
CA VAL A 459 -4.42 -23.68 -19.46
C VAL A 459 -3.62 -24.83 -20.10
N SER A 460 -4.03 -25.30 -21.28
CA SER A 460 -3.28 -26.33 -21.99
C SER A 460 -1.97 -25.79 -22.58
N ASP A 461 -1.02 -26.70 -22.86
CA ASP A 461 0.23 -26.30 -23.53
C ASP A 461 -0.04 -25.70 -24.91
N GLU A 462 -0.99 -26.28 -25.67
CA GLU A 462 -1.36 -25.79 -26.99
C GLU A 462 -1.95 -24.39 -26.95
N GLU A 463 -2.81 -24.09 -25.95
CA GLU A 463 -3.37 -22.76 -25.75
C GLU A 463 -2.26 -21.76 -25.43
N PHE A 464 -1.40 -22.09 -24.46
CA PHE A 464 -0.34 -21.20 -24.02
C PHE A 464 0.62 -20.88 -25.13
N GLU A 465 1.15 -21.89 -25.82
CA GLU A 465 2.12 -21.71 -26.93
C GLU A 465 1.51 -20.97 -28.13
N ALA A 466 0.22 -21.11 -28.37
CA ALA A 466 -0.44 -20.41 -29.49
C ALA A 466 -0.79 -18.94 -29.15
N LYS A 467 -1.01 -18.62 -27.89
CA LYS A 467 -1.59 -17.35 -27.46
C LYS A 467 -0.65 -16.41 -26.69
N LYS A 468 0.46 -16.92 -26.14
CA LYS A 468 1.39 -16.07 -25.36
C LYS A 468 1.93 -14.87 -26.13
N PHE A 469 2.04 -14.98 -27.48
CA PHE A 469 2.51 -13.91 -28.35
C PHE A 469 1.46 -12.84 -28.68
N ASP A 470 0.20 -13.06 -28.28
CA ASP A 470 -0.87 -12.06 -28.43
C ASP A 470 -0.68 -10.90 -27.44
N PHE A 471 0.22 -11.05 -26.46
CA PHE A 471 0.46 -10.10 -25.37
C PHE A 471 1.85 -9.45 -25.44
N THR A 472 1.91 -8.20 -25.00
CA THR A 472 3.17 -7.47 -24.83
C THR A 472 3.17 -6.78 -23.45
N PRO A 473 4.06 -7.17 -22.53
CA PRO A 473 5.10 -8.21 -22.66
C PRO A 473 4.53 -9.65 -22.72
N GLU A 474 5.29 -10.55 -23.37
CA GLU A 474 4.97 -11.98 -23.42
C GLU A 474 4.98 -12.57 -22.01
N PRO A 475 3.91 -13.29 -21.58
CA PRO A 475 3.86 -13.90 -20.25
C PRO A 475 4.90 -15.04 -20.13
N PRO A 476 5.73 -15.03 -19.06
CA PRO A 476 6.84 -15.97 -18.92
C PRO A 476 6.40 -17.39 -18.50
N SER A 477 5.15 -17.59 -18.10
CA SER A 477 4.60 -18.86 -17.63
C SER A 477 3.10 -18.94 -17.86
N LYS A 478 2.53 -20.15 -17.79
CA LYS A 478 1.08 -20.37 -17.83
C LYS A 478 0.36 -19.62 -16.70
N GLU A 479 0.94 -19.51 -15.51
CA GLU A 479 0.40 -18.73 -14.40
C GLU A 479 0.32 -17.24 -14.76
N ALA A 480 1.40 -16.64 -15.26
CA ALA A 480 1.39 -15.26 -15.73
C ALA A 480 0.37 -15.04 -16.86
N TYR A 481 0.23 -16.01 -17.77
CA TYR A 481 -0.77 -15.97 -18.83
C TYR A 481 -2.20 -16.03 -18.27
N PHE A 482 -2.46 -16.89 -17.30
CA PHE A 482 -3.78 -17.00 -16.64
C PHE A 482 -4.18 -15.68 -15.98
N TYR A 483 -3.25 -15.03 -15.27
CA TYR A 483 -3.52 -13.72 -14.64
C TYR A 483 -3.73 -12.63 -15.68
N LEU A 484 -2.93 -12.60 -16.73
CA LEU A 484 -3.05 -11.63 -17.81
C LEU A 484 -4.40 -11.75 -18.54
N LYS A 485 -4.80 -12.98 -18.90
CA LYS A 485 -6.11 -13.27 -19.51
C LYS A 485 -7.28 -12.89 -18.58
N THR A 486 -7.13 -13.09 -17.27
CA THR A 486 -8.12 -12.68 -16.28
C THR A 486 -8.19 -11.16 -16.14
N PHE A 487 -7.04 -10.48 -16.13
CA PHE A 487 -6.94 -9.03 -16.13
C PHE A 487 -7.63 -8.40 -17.35
N GLU A 488 -7.38 -8.92 -18.54
CA GLU A 488 -7.94 -8.42 -19.81
C GLU A 488 -9.48 -8.36 -19.79
N LYS A 489 -10.16 -9.30 -19.13
CA LYS A 489 -11.64 -9.32 -19.01
C LYS A 489 -12.22 -8.01 -18.44
N THR A 490 -11.49 -7.34 -17.54
CA THR A 490 -11.96 -6.13 -16.86
C THR A 490 -11.27 -4.86 -17.35
N TYR A 491 -9.98 -4.96 -17.61
CA TYR A 491 -9.11 -3.81 -17.90
C TYR A 491 -8.76 -3.67 -19.38
N GLY A 492 -9.23 -4.60 -20.23
CA GLY A 492 -8.94 -4.58 -21.66
C GLY A 492 -7.43 -4.57 -21.93
N SER A 493 -6.99 -3.69 -22.82
CA SER A 493 -5.59 -3.55 -23.23
C SER A 493 -4.74 -2.63 -22.35
N HIS A 494 -5.20 -2.26 -21.14
CA HIS A 494 -4.45 -1.39 -20.21
C HIS A 494 -3.30 -2.12 -19.50
N PHE A 495 -2.49 -2.87 -20.24
CA PHE A 495 -1.41 -3.69 -19.68
C PHE A 495 -0.32 -2.87 -18.98
N GLN A 496 -0.17 -1.58 -19.31
CA GLN A 496 0.76 -0.66 -18.65
C GLN A 496 0.49 -0.43 -17.15
N LEU A 497 -0.70 -0.81 -16.63
CA LEU A 497 -1.01 -0.80 -15.20
C LEU A 497 -0.13 -1.76 -14.38
N THR A 498 0.54 -2.71 -15.06
CA THR A 498 1.59 -3.57 -14.53
C THR A 498 2.83 -3.40 -15.42
N PRO A 499 3.75 -2.52 -15.05
CA PRO A 499 4.83 -2.11 -15.96
C PRO A 499 5.83 -3.23 -16.31
N TYR A 500 5.96 -4.20 -15.40
CA TYR A 500 6.78 -5.42 -15.60
C TYR A 500 6.39 -6.48 -14.56
N GLN A 501 6.80 -7.73 -14.80
CA GLN A 501 6.71 -8.80 -13.79
C GLN A 501 7.80 -8.57 -12.74
N TRP A 502 7.42 -8.46 -11.48
CA TRP A 502 8.36 -8.18 -10.40
C TRP A 502 9.31 -9.36 -10.16
N LEU A 503 10.59 -9.07 -10.25
CA LEU A 503 11.67 -9.97 -9.85
C LEU A 503 12.74 -9.14 -9.15
N PRO A 504 13.37 -9.67 -8.07
CA PRO A 504 14.49 -8.98 -7.45
C PRO A 504 15.68 -8.91 -8.40
N LYS A 505 16.39 -7.80 -8.38
CA LYS A 505 17.65 -7.63 -9.10
C LYS A 505 18.70 -8.59 -8.52
N TRP A 506 19.66 -9.01 -9.32
CA TRP A 506 20.74 -9.94 -8.94
C TRP A 506 20.30 -11.36 -8.56
N CYS A 507 19.13 -11.80 -9.02
CA CYS A 507 18.64 -13.16 -8.84
C CYS A 507 19.17 -14.16 -9.89
N GLY A 508 20.11 -13.75 -10.76
CA GLY A 508 20.63 -14.61 -11.83
C GLY A 508 19.56 -14.91 -12.90
N ASP A 509 19.53 -16.14 -13.37
CA ASP A 509 18.62 -16.62 -14.44
C ASP A 509 17.25 -17.08 -13.90
N VAL A 510 16.94 -16.78 -12.62
CA VAL A 510 15.67 -17.16 -12.00
C VAL A 510 14.53 -16.39 -12.64
N LYS A 511 13.48 -17.09 -13.07
CA LYS A 511 12.27 -16.53 -13.68
C LYS A 511 11.04 -16.58 -12.78
N ASP A 512 11.10 -17.34 -11.68
CA ASP A 512 10.02 -17.45 -10.71
C ASP A 512 10.38 -16.69 -9.43
N PRO A 513 9.51 -15.80 -8.93
CA PRO A 513 9.79 -14.99 -7.76
C PRO A 513 9.76 -15.75 -6.42
N SER A 514 9.42 -17.06 -6.42
CA SER A 514 9.37 -17.86 -5.19
C SER A 514 10.75 -17.95 -4.53
N ALA A 515 10.80 -17.60 -3.26
CA ALA A 515 12.03 -17.70 -2.46
C ALA A 515 12.56 -19.13 -2.37
N ARG A 516 11.69 -20.15 -2.43
CA ARG A 516 12.11 -21.57 -2.35
C ARG A 516 12.93 -22.05 -3.54
N VAL A 517 12.90 -21.33 -4.65
CA VAL A 517 13.69 -21.66 -5.85
C VAL A 517 15.15 -21.19 -5.72
N LEU A 518 15.44 -20.42 -4.69
CA LEU A 518 16.70 -19.71 -4.52
C LEU A 518 17.64 -20.43 -3.56
N GLU A 519 18.88 -20.65 -3.99
CA GLU A 519 19.91 -21.30 -3.17
C GLU A 519 20.11 -20.58 -1.83
N ILE A 520 19.98 -19.26 -1.78
CA ILE A 520 20.15 -18.45 -0.59
C ILE A 520 19.12 -18.73 0.51
N TYR A 521 17.94 -19.28 0.16
CA TYR A 521 16.90 -19.71 1.11
C TYR A 521 16.98 -21.20 1.45
N GLN A 522 17.80 -21.97 0.75
CA GLN A 522 17.95 -23.42 0.95
C GLN A 522 19.05 -23.78 1.97
N ALA A 523 19.80 -22.78 2.44
CA ALA A 523 20.97 -22.97 3.31
C ALA A 523 20.66 -23.15 4.80
N ASP A 524 19.38 -23.29 5.21
CA ASP A 524 18.96 -23.53 6.62
C ASP A 524 18.33 -24.90 6.82
#